data_2de1f02917a44261a157e6a2e6d832e9
#
_entry.id   2de1f02917a44261a157e6a2e6d832e9
#
_cell.length_a   1.000
_cell.length_b   1.000
_cell.length_c   1.000
_cell.angle_alpha   90.00
_cell.angle_beta   90.00
_cell.angle_gamma   90.00
#
_symmetry.space_group_name_H-M   'P 1'
#
loop_
_entity.id
_entity.type
_entity.pdbx_description
1 polymer ?
#
loop_
_entity_poly.entity_id
_entity_poly.type
_entity_poly.pdbx_seq_one_letter_code
_entity_poly.pdbx_strand_id
1 'polypeptide(L)'
;MADTRRAIRSRLLGWFDRHQRDLPWRRTRDPYRIWLAETMLQQTRVPVVVGYYQRFLRTFPTVRKLARARMDRVLRLWAGLGYYQRARNLHRAARAIVREHGGKFPRRLEAALALPGVGAYTARAVLSIAYQEPVAVVDGNVARVLVRLFRLKDADPNDRAALQPLADRLVDPRRPGDFNQALMELGSRLCLPRRPRCGECPLEKLCAARRAGVEQQIGVHRQKRARPTVTLSVVVARREGRVLVMREPDGYFSGLWHFPFAKGARVNGLARSLGANGIRPLVRFTHQTTMRDLDLRVYEAHSIRNGGPARAAARWMRLEQVEQLGVGAATRKVVALLENAEAKE
;
A
#
# COMPACT_ATOMS: atom_id res chain seq x y z
N MET A 1 -30.38 -20.93 -11.83
CA MET A 1 -29.40 -20.07 -11.08
C MET A 1 -28.48 -20.87 -10.15
N ALA A 2 -28.97 -21.91 -9.44
CA ALA A 2 -28.10 -22.77 -8.59
C ALA A 2 -27.00 -23.48 -9.38
N ASP A 3 -27.34 -24.10 -10.53
CA ASP A 3 -26.37 -24.79 -11.39
C ASP A 3 -25.30 -23.90 -11.97
N THR A 4 -25.65 -22.66 -12.35
CA THR A 4 -24.68 -21.68 -12.85
C THR A 4 -23.65 -21.32 -11.75
N ARG A 5 -24.09 -21.13 -10.51
CA ARG A 5 -23.18 -20.83 -9.37
C ARG A 5 -22.24 -22.01 -9.10
N ARG A 6 -22.78 -23.23 -9.12
CA ARG A 6 -21.99 -24.46 -8.94
C ARG A 6 -20.93 -24.60 -10.04
N ALA A 7 -21.31 -24.36 -11.29
CA ALA A 7 -20.39 -24.39 -12.42
C ALA A 7 -19.30 -23.33 -12.33
N ILE A 8 -19.63 -22.09 -11.90
CA ILE A 8 -18.65 -21.02 -11.68
C ILE A 8 -17.64 -21.43 -10.60
N ARG A 9 -18.12 -21.91 -9.44
CA ARG A 9 -17.26 -22.34 -8.33
C ARG A 9 -16.31 -23.46 -8.78
N SER A 10 -16.83 -24.51 -9.38
CA SER A 10 -16.04 -25.67 -9.81
C SER A 10 -14.96 -25.30 -10.83
N ARG A 11 -15.32 -24.54 -11.88
CA ARG A 11 -14.37 -24.13 -12.93
C ARG A 11 -13.30 -23.18 -12.39
N LEU A 12 -13.70 -22.23 -11.56
CA LEU A 12 -12.78 -21.25 -11.00
C LEU A 12 -11.79 -21.88 -10.03
N LEU A 13 -12.26 -22.71 -9.10
CA LEU A 13 -11.41 -23.43 -8.14
C LEU A 13 -10.49 -24.43 -8.85
N GLY A 14 -11.00 -25.21 -9.80
CA GLY A 14 -10.16 -26.13 -10.56
C GLY A 14 -9.08 -25.43 -11.40
N TRP A 15 -9.35 -24.24 -11.90
CA TRP A 15 -8.33 -23.41 -12.54
C TRP A 15 -7.32 -22.89 -11.52
N PHE A 16 -7.77 -22.39 -10.38
CA PHE A 16 -6.92 -21.85 -9.32
C PHE A 16 -5.96 -22.90 -8.79
N ASP A 17 -6.42 -24.12 -8.53
CA ASP A 17 -5.58 -25.23 -8.05
C ASP A 17 -4.39 -25.50 -8.98
N ARG A 18 -4.55 -25.32 -10.30
CA ARG A 18 -3.49 -25.55 -11.28
C ARG A 18 -2.63 -24.34 -11.62
N HIS A 19 -3.14 -23.11 -11.42
CA HIS A 19 -2.50 -21.91 -11.96
C HIS A 19 -2.18 -20.83 -10.93
N GLN A 20 -2.49 -21.05 -9.65
CA GLN A 20 -2.19 -20.08 -8.62
C GLN A 20 -0.69 -19.79 -8.53
N ARG A 21 -0.33 -18.52 -8.33
CA ARG A 21 1.06 -18.14 -8.07
C ARG A 21 1.49 -18.70 -6.72
N ASP A 22 2.72 -19.22 -6.63
CA ASP A 22 3.32 -19.58 -5.36
C ASP A 22 3.75 -18.31 -4.61
N LEU A 23 2.96 -17.93 -3.61
CA LEU A 23 3.18 -16.73 -2.81
C LEU A 23 3.31 -17.10 -1.34
N PRO A 24 4.26 -16.49 -0.58
CA PRO A 24 4.54 -16.88 0.81
C PRO A 24 3.30 -16.86 1.71
N TRP A 25 2.39 -15.92 1.51
CA TRP A 25 1.16 -15.80 2.30
C TRP A 25 0.06 -16.80 1.90
N ARG A 26 0.21 -17.52 0.80
CA ARG A 26 -0.69 -18.62 0.40
C ARG A 26 -0.35 -19.96 1.03
N ARG A 27 0.88 -20.07 1.59
CA ARG A 27 1.37 -21.27 2.26
C ARG A 27 0.98 -21.31 3.74
N THR A 28 0.11 -20.43 4.21
CA THR A 28 -0.25 -20.31 5.62
C THR A 28 -1.72 -19.94 5.80
N ARG A 29 -2.29 -20.35 6.93
CA ARG A 29 -3.60 -19.89 7.42
C ARG A 29 -3.48 -19.05 8.69
N ASP A 30 -2.28 -18.64 9.07
CA ASP A 30 -2.07 -17.72 10.18
C ASP A 30 -2.70 -16.35 9.89
N PRO A 31 -3.70 -15.92 10.67
CA PRO A 31 -4.43 -14.69 10.41
C PRO A 31 -3.54 -13.44 10.48
N TYR A 32 -2.50 -13.42 11.32
CA TYR A 32 -1.54 -12.32 11.37
C TYR A 32 -0.75 -12.22 10.06
N ARG A 33 -0.26 -13.34 9.55
CA ARG A 33 0.51 -13.40 8.31
C ARG A 33 -0.32 -13.01 7.09
N ILE A 34 -1.56 -13.46 7.03
CA ILE A 34 -2.51 -13.09 5.97
C ILE A 34 -2.85 -11.60 6.06
N TRP A 35 -3.22 -11.09 7.23
CA TRP A 35 -3.51 -9.68 7.44
C TRP A 35 -2.34 -8.77 7.07
N LEU A 36 -1.11 -9.14 7.42
CA LEU A 36 0.10 -8.43 7.03
C LEU A 36 0.22 -8.35 5.50
N ALA A 37 0.07 -9.49 4.80
CA ALA A 37 0.13 -9.54 3.34
C ALA A 37 -0.94 -8.65 2.70
N GLU A 38 -2.21 -8.78 3.13
CA GLU A 38 -3.32 -7.99 2.62
C GLU A 38 -3.12 -6.49 2.85
N THR A 39 -2.54 -6.10 4.00
CA THR A 39 -2.19 -4.70 4.27
C THR A 39 -1.07 -4.21 3.35
N MET A 40 -0.06 -5.02 3.07
CA MET A 40 1.04 -4.66 2.17
C MET A 40 0.59 -4.59 0.70
N LEU A 41 -0.33 -5.44 0.29
CA LEU A 41 -0.87 -5.52 -1.07
C LEU A 41 -1.80 -4.36 -1.44
N GLN A 42 -2.34 -3.62 -0.45
CA GLN A 42 -3.11 -2.42 -0.73
C GLN A 42 -2.30 -1.45 -1.58
N GLN A 43 -2.70 -1.25 -2.85
CA GLN A 43 -2.06 -0.34 -3.82
C GLN A 43 -0.57 -0.62 -4.08
N THR A 44 -0.08 -1.83 -3.80
CA THR A 44 1.30 -2.25 -4.07
C THR A 44 1.30 -3.56 -4.87
N ARG A 45 2.16 -3.63 -5.88
CA ARG A 45 2.25 -4.81 -6.75
C ARG A 45 2.87 -6.01 -6.03
N VAL A 46 2.37 -7.21 -6.31
CA VAL A 46 2.78 -8.48 -5.70
C VAL A 46 4.30 -8.69 -5.68
N PRO A 47 5.06 -8.51 -6.79
CA PRO A 47 6.51 -8.75 -6.78
C PRO A 47 7.26 -7.88 -5.76
N VAL A 48 6.80 -6.65 -5.55
CA VAL A 48 7.39 -5.74 -4.56
C VAL A 48 7.12 -6.24 -3.13
N VAL A 49 5.89 -6.71 -2.87
CA VAL A 49 5.46 -7.11 -1.53
C VAL A 49 6.21 -8.33 -1.01
N VAL A 50 6.56 -9.30 -1.85
CA VAL A 50 7.20 -10.56 -1.42
C VAL A 50 8.44 -10.31 -0.53
N GLY A 51 9.39 -9.50 -0.99
CA GLY A 51 10.61 -9.21 -0.22
C GLY A 51 10.34 -8.43 1.08
N TYR A 52 9.39 -7.49 1.05
CA TYR A 52 8.98 -6.74 2.25
C TYR A 52 8.31 -7.64 3.30
N TYR A 53 7.39 -8.49 2.87
CA TYR A 53 6.69 -9.43 3.72
C TYR A 53 7.66 -10.37 4.45
N GLN A 54 8.62 -10.95 3.73
CA GLN A 54 9.60 -11.85 4.30
C GLN A 54 10.50 -11.14 5.33
N ARG A 55 11.02 -9.94 5.00
CA ARG A 55 11.84 -9.13 5.93
C ARG A 55 11.06 -8.73 7.17
N PHE A 56 9.81 -8.34 7.00
CA PHE A 56 8.96 -7.90 8.09
C PHE A 56 8.66 -9.05 9.07
N LEU A 57 8.34 -10.24 8.55
CA LEU A 57 8.09 -11.43 9.37
C LEU A 57 9.34 -11.96 10.08
N ARG A 58 10.52 -11.84 9.49
CA ARG A 58 11.78 -12.17 10.21
C ARG A 58 11.95 -11.30 11.45
N THR A 59 11.57 -10.04 11.39
CA THR A 59 11.71 -9.11 12.52
C THR A 59 10.51 -9.19 13.48
N PHE A 60 9.31 -9.32 12.94
CA PHE A 60 8.05 -9.36 13.69
C PHE A 60 7.26 -10.63 13.33
N PRO A 61 7.72 -11.81 13.79
CA PRO A 61 7.09 -13.10 13.44
C PRO A 61 5.68 -13.27 14.02
N THR A 62 5.32 -12.48 15.04
CA THR A 62 4.00 -12.53 15.68
C THR A 62 3.42 -11.14 15.88
N VAL A 63 2.09 -11.06 15.97
CA VAL A 63 1.38 -9.80 16.27
C VAL A 63 1.82 -9.19 17.60
N ARG A 64 2.16 -9.99 18.60
CA ARG A 64 2.68 -9.53 19.90
C ARG A 64 4.04 -8.83 19.76
N LYS A 65 4.96 -9.38 18.94
CA LYS A 65 6.25 -8.73 18.65
C LYS A 65 6.06 -7.42 17.89
N LEU A 66 5.13 -7.38 16.93
CA LEU A 66 4.78 -6.15 16.23
C LEU A 66 4.18 -5.10 17.18
N ALA A 67 3.24 -5.48 18.03
CA ALA A 67 2.58 -4.57 18.98
C ALA A 67 3.55 -3.88 19.96
N ARG A 68 4.60 -4.59 20.38
CA ARG A 68 5.65 -4.08 21.29
C ARG A 68 6.73 -3.27 20.58
N ALA A 69 6.76 -3.27 19.25
CA ALA A 69 7.80 -2.59 18.50
C ALA A 69 7.70 -1.06 18.63
N ARG A 70 8.83 -0.35 18.57
CA ARG A 70 8.83 1.09 18.39
C ARG A 70 8.39 1.43 16.98
N MET A 71 7.56 2.46 16.80
CA MET A 71 7.04 2.88 15.50
C MET A 71 8.17 3.14 14.48
N ASP A 72 9.27 3.73 14.90
CA ASP A 72 10.42 3.98 14.02
C ASP A 72 10.97 2.70 13.39
N ARG A 73 11.01 1.57 14.14
CA ARG A 73 11.43 0.28 13.62
C ARG A 73 10.44 -0.28 12.60
N VAL A 74 9.14 -0.10 12.84
CA VAL A 74 8.08 -0.51 11.90
C VAL A 74 8.19 0.29 10.61
N LEU A 75 8.30 1.62 10.69
CA LEU A 75 8.42 2.50 9.53
C LEU A 75 9.70 2.25 8.72
N ARG A 76 10.81 1.92 9.38
CA ARG A 76 12.07 1.55 8.71
C ARG A 76 11.90 0.30 7.83
N LEU A 77 11.28 -0.75 8.36
CA LEU A 77 11.03 -1.98 7.59
C LEU A 77 9.98 -1.79 6.48
N TRP A 78 9.11 -0.79 6.62
CA TRP A 78 8.11 -0.42 5.62
C TRP A 78 8.63 0.55 4.56
N ALA A 79 9.78 1.16 4.81
CA ALA A 79 10.33 2.23 3.99
C ALA A 79 10.56 1.77 2.53
N GLY A 80 9.98 2.51 1.58
CA GLY A 80 9.96 2.16 0.16
C GLY A 80 8.65 1.53 -0.34
N LEU A 81 7.83 0.95 0.54
CA LEU A 81 6.51 0.41 0.15
C LEU A 81 5.47 1.52 -0.12
N GLY A 82 5.70 2.72 0.39
CA GLY A 82 4.75 3.82 0.30
C GLY A 82 3.53 3.66 1.22
N TYR A 83 2.62 4.65 1.16
CA TYR A 83 1.37 4.62 1.95
C TYR A 83 1.60 4.32 3.44
N TYR A 84 2.48 5.06 4.07
CA TYR A 84 2.98 4.81 5.43
C TYR A 84 1.88 4.80 6.50
N GLN A 85 0.73 5.40 6.21
CA GLN A 85 -0.44 5.29 7.08
C GLN A 85 -0.89 3.84 7.29
N ARG A 86 -0.65 2.95 6.30
CA ARG A 86 -0.92 1.50 6.46
C ARG A 86 -0.04 0.90 7.55
N ALA A 87 1.25 1.24 7.57
CA ALA A 87 2.18 0.76 8.61
C ALA A 87 1.78 1.24 10.01
N ARG A 88 1.35 2.51 10.12
CA ARG A 88 0.86 3.06 11.40
C ARG A 88 -0.43 2.39 11.85
N ASN A 89 -1.36 2.20 10.93
CA ASN A 89 -2.61 1.51 11.20
C ASN A 89 -2.36 0.04 11.58
N LEU A 90 -1.50 -0.67 10.84
CA LEU A 90 -1.07 -2.04 11.15
C LEU A 90 -0.51 -2.15 12.57
N HIS A 91 0.36 -1.23 12.97
CA HIS A 91 0.94 -1.22 14.32
C HIS A 91 -0.11 -0.89 15.40
N ARG A 92 -0.99 0.12 15.16
CA ARG A 92 -2.09 0.43 16.09
C ARG A 92 -3.06 -0.73 16.25
N ALA A 93 -3.43 -1.36 15.13
CA ALA A 93 -4.30 -2.54 15.16
C ALA A 93 -3.62 -3.74 15.85
N ALA A 94 -2.32 -3.96 15.67
CA ALA A 94 -1.59 -4.99 16.40
C ALA A 94 -1.66 -4.78 17.91
N ARG A 95 -1.56 -3.54 18.38
CA ARG A 95 -1.72 -3.19 19.81
C ARG A 95 -3.14 -3.44 20.30
N ALA A 96 -4.17 -3.06 19.50
CA ALA A 96 -5.56 -3.35 19.82
C ALA A 96 -5.83 -4.86 19.88
N ILE A 97 -5.34 -5.64 18.91
CA ILE A 97 -5.47 -7.10 18.90
C ILE A 97 -4.86 -7.73 20.16
N VAL A 98 -3.70 -7.25 20.60
CA VAL A 98 -3.07 -7.79 21.81
C VAL A 98 -3.85 -7.40 23.06
N ARG A 99 -4.33 -6.17 23.16
CA ARG A 99 -5.05 -5.65 24.33
C ARG A 99 -6.46 -6.21 24.46
N GLU A 100 -7.20 -6.31 23.34
CA GLU A 100 -8.65 -6.53 23.33
C GLU A 100 -9.04 -7.94 22.85
N HIS A 101 -8.14 -8.60 22.09
CA HIS A 101 -8.42 -9.90 21.47
C HIS A 101 -7.38 -10.98 21.82
N GLY A 102 -6.66 -10.84 22.94
CA GLY A 102 -5.72 -11.84 23.43
C GLY A 102 -4.55 -12.15 22.47
N GLY A 103 -4.30 -11.29 21.48
CA GLY A 103 -3.26 -11.48 20.48
C GLY A 103 -3.69 -12.36 19.30
N LYS A 104 -4.99 -12.56 19.08
CA LYS A 104 -5.56 -13.25 17.93
C LYS A 104 -6.41 -12.28 17.11
N PHE A 105 -6.28 -12.30 15.80
CA PHE A 105 -7.15 -11.51 14.93
C PHE A 105 -8.62 -11.92 15.16
N PRO A 106 -9.56 -10.97 15.35
CA PRO A 106 -10.95 -11.30 15.68
C PRO A 106 -11.64 -12.07 14.54
N ARG A 107 -12.47 -13.05 14.90
CA ARG A 107 -13.24 -13.86 13.94
C ARG A 107 -14.57 -13.22 13.51
N ARG A 108 -15.12 -12.32 14.32
CA ARG A 108 -16.37 -11.64 13.99
C ARG A 108 -16.08 -10.43 13.10
N LEU A 109 -16.86 -10.25 12.05
CA LEU A 109 -16.68 -9.19 11.05
C LEU A 109 -16.68 -7.80 11.71
N GLU A 110 -17.64 -7.54 12.61
CA GLU A 110 -17.78 -6.25 13.30
C GLU A 110 -16.52 -5.94 14.13
N ALA A 111 -16.01 -6.91 14.85
CA ALA A 111 -14.79 -6.75 15.65
C ALA A 111 -13.54 -6.55 14.77
N ALA A 112 -13.48 -7.20 13.60
CA ALA A 112 -12.40 -6.98 12.65
C ALA A 112 -12.47 -5.57 12.03
N LEU A 113 -13.66 -5.07 11.72
CA LEU A 113 -13.88 -3.73 11.18
C LEU A 113 -13.55 -2.62 12.18
N ALA A 114 -13.66 -2.88 13.47
CA ALA A 114 -13.29 -1.92 14.52
C ALA A 114 -11.77 -1.70 14.63
N LEU A 115 -10.94 -2.58 14.04
CA LEU A 115 -9.49 -2.45 14.08
C LEU A 115 -9.00 -1.28 13.20
N PRO A 116 -8.03 -0.47 13.69
CA PRO A 116 -7.47 0.63 12.93
C PRO A 116 -6.94 0.23 11.54
N GLY A 117 -7.52 0.80 10.48
CA GLY A 117 -7.11 0.57 9.10
C GLY A 117 -7.51 -0.78 8.50
N VAL A 118 -8.38 -1.51 9.17
CA VAL A 118 -9.01 -2.74 8.65
C VAL A 118 -10.38 -2.36 8.09
N GLY A 119 -10.46 -2.24 6.77
CA GLY A 119 -11.73 -2.04 6.06
C GLY A 119 -12.41 -3.35 5.68
N ALA A 120 -13.60 -3.26 5.08
CA ALA A 120 -14.43 -4.41 4.70
C ALA A 120 -13.67 -5.45 3.85
N TYR A 121 -12.85 -4.98 2.88
CA TYR A 121 -12.00 -5.87 2.09
C TYR A 121 -11.03 -6.67 2.98
N THR A 122 -10.22 -6.00 3.79
CA THR A 122 -9.18 -6.66 4.59
C THR A 122 -9.79 -7.58 5.64
N ALA A 123 -10.86 -7.17 6.32
CA ALA A 123 -11.57 -8.00 7.27
C ALA A 123 -12.06 -9.30 6.62
N ARG A 124 -12.81 -9.21 5.52
CA ARG A 124 -13.34 -10.35 4.79
C ARG A 124 -12.26 -11.25 4.19
N ALA A 125 -11.14 -10.68 3.70
CA ALA A 125 -10.00 -11.44 3.22
C ALA A 125 -9.39 -12.30 4.33
N VAL A 126 -9.11 -11.71 5.50
CA VAL A 126 -8.56 -12.48 6.63
C VAL A 126 -9.56 -13.52 7.12
N LEU A 127 -10.83 -13.17 7.27
CA LEU A 127 -11.86 -14.09 7.74
C LEU A 127 -12.02 -15.30 6.81
N SER A 128 -12.09 -15.06 5.51
CA SER A 128 -12.26 -16.16 4.55
C SER A 128 -11.01 -17.01 4.37
N ILE A 129 -9.82 -16.38 4.32
CA ILE A 129 -8.57 -17.12 4.06
C ILE A 129 -8.06 -17.82 5.30
N ALA A 130 -8.04 -17.15 6.46
CA ALA A 130 -7.50 -17.73 7.69
C ALA A 130 -8.51 -18.62 8.41
N TYR A 131 -9.75 -18.18 8.51
CA TYR A 131 -10.76 -18.84 9.33
C TYR A 131 -11.81 -19.62 8.54
N GLN A 132 -11.74 -19.58 7.21
CA GLN A 132 -12.68 -20.23 6.30
C GLN A 132 -14.14 -19.77 6.50
N GLU A 133 -14.32 -18.53 6.93
CA GLU A 133 -15.65 -17.93 7.01
C GLU A 133 -16.20 -17.69 5.60
N PRO A 134 -17.47 -18.05 5.32
CA PRO A 134 -18.05 -17.97 3.96
C PRO A 134 -18.44 -16.54 3.58
N VAL A 135 -17.50 -15.60 3.66
CA VAL A 135 -17.65 -14.20 3.31
C VAL A 135 -16.89 -13.88 2.03
N ALA A 136 -17.52 -13.19 1.10
CA ALA A 136 -16.89 -12.81 -0.15
C ALA A 136 -16.05 -11.53 -0.02
N VAL A 137 -15.00 -11.45 -0.82
CA VAL A 137 -14.13 -10.28 -0.95
C VAL A 137 -14.44 -9.57 -2.26
N VAL A 138 -14.62 -8.23 -2.21
CA VAL A 138 -14.79 -7.40 -3.41
C VAL A 138 -13.71 -6.33 -3.44
N ASP A 139 -12.66 -6.55 -4.23
CA ASP A 139 -11.69 -5.52 -4.64
C ASP A 139 -12.01 -5.00 -6.05
N GLY A 140 -11.18 -4.11 -6.60
CA GLY A 140 -11.38 -3.61 -7.96
C GLY A 140 -11.24 -4.70 -9.05
N ASN A 141 -10.49 -5.78 -8.79
CA ASN A 141 -10.37 -6.90 -9.72
C ASN A 141 -11.62 -7.77 -9.69
N VAL A 142 -12.07 -8.12 -8.50
CA VAL A 142 -13.30 -8.90 -8.28
C VAL A 142 -14.51 -8.14 -8.80
N ALA A 143 -14.64 -6.85 -8.51
CA ALA A 143 -15.72 -6.00 -9.00
C ALA A 143 -15.79 -6.05 -10.55
N ARG A 144 -14.67 -5.89 -11.22
CA ARG A 144 -14.59 -6.00 -12.69
C ARG A 144 -15.02 -7.37 -13.21
N VAL A 145 -14.57 -8.44 -12.55
CA VAL A 145 -14.96 -9.81 -12.90
C VAL A 145 -16.47 -9.99 -12.76
N LEU A 146 -17.06 -9.56 -11.66
CA LEU A 146 -18.51 -9.68 -11.42
C LEU A 146 -19.32 -8.88 -12.42
N VAL A 147 -18.95 -7.62 -12.69
CA VAL A 147 -19.62 -6.78 -13.68
C VAL A 147 -19.62 -7.43 -15.07
N ARG A 148 -18.51 -8.03 -15.49
CA ARG A 148 -18.41 -8.74 -16.78
C ARG A 148 -19.13 -10.08 -16.78
N LEU A 149 -18.93 -10.87 -15.75
CA LEU A 149 -19.50 -12.22 -15.65
C LEU A 149 -21.02 -12.21 -15.74
N PHE A 150 -21.64 -11.23 -15.08
CA PHE A 150 -23.10 -11.07 -15.04
C PHE A 150 -23.64 -9.97 -15.97
N ARG A 151 -22.76 -9.31 -16.76
CA ARG A 151 -23.10 -8.19 -17.67
C ARG A 151 -23.91 -7.10 -16.98
N LEU A 152 -23.44 -6.62 -15.87
CA LEU A 152 -24.09 -5.54 -15.11
C LEU A 152 -23.77 -4.20 -15.77
N LYS A 153 -24.56 -3.77 -16.77
CA LYS A 153 -24.27 -2.61 -17.63
C LYS A 153 -24.16 -1.29 -16.87
N ASP A 154 -25.03 -1.10 -15.89
CA ASP A 154 -25.16 0.14 -15.14
C ASP A 154 -24.40 0.12 -13.80
N ALA A 155 -23.72 -0.99 -13.49
CA ALA A 155 -22.98 -1.11 -12.24
C ALA A 155 -21.65 -0.35 -12.31
N ASP A 156 -21.42 0.59 -11.38
CA ASP A 156 -20.10 1.17 -11.17
C ASP A 156 -19.18 0.15 -10.48
N PRO A 157 -18.07 -0.26 -11.12
CA PRO A 157 -17.09 -1.16 -10.48
C PRO A 157 -16.44 -0.55 -9.22
N ASN A 158 -16.59 0.76 -8.98
CA ASN A 158 -16.12 1.40 -7.77
C ASN A 158 -17.12 1.26 -6.61
N ASP A 159 -18.40 1.06 -6.89
CA ASP A 159 -19.41 0.78 -5.87
C ASP A 159 -19.35 -0.70 -5.47
N ARG A 160 -18.36 -1.01 -4.64
CA ARG A 160 -18.14 -2.35 -4.13
C ARG A 160 -19.24 -2.82 -3.18
N ALA A 161 -19.88 -1.87 -2.52
CA ALA A 161 -20.97 -2.17 -1.59
C ALA A 161 -22.19 -2.74 -2.35
N ALA A 162 -22.55 -2.15 -3.48
CA ALA A 162 -23.62 -2.66 -4.34
C ALA A 162 -23.32 -4.07 -4.92
N LEU A 163 -22.05 -4.39 -5.14
CA LEU A 163 -21.63 -5.70 -5.66
C LEU A 163 -21.48 -6.78 -4.58
N GLN A 164 -21.39 -6.38 -3.31
CA GLN A 164 -21.14 -7.31 -2.20
C GLN A 164 -22.22 -8.41 -2.05
N PRO A 165 -23.54 -8.13 -2.12
CA PRO A 165 -24.55 -9.18 -2.01
C PRO A 165 -24.47 -10.23 -3.12
N LEU A 166 -24.04 -9.83 -4.33
CA LEU A 166 -23.81 -10.76 -5.43
C LEU A 166 -22.62 -11.66 -5.16
N ALA A 167 -21.53 -11.10 -4.69
CA ALA A 167 -20.33 -11.82 -4.32
C ALA A 167 -20.60 -12.82 -3.17
N ASP A 168 -21.32 -12.40 -2.13
CA ASP A 168 -21.67 -13.26 -0.99
C ASP A 168 -22.55 -14.47 -1.42
N ARG A 169 -23.42 -14.31 -2.40
CA ARG A 169 -24.16 -15.44 -2.99
C ARG A 169 -23.27 -16.37 -3.84
N LEU A 170 -22.15 -15.86 -4.34
CA LEU A 170 -21.27 -16.60 -5.24
C LEU A 170 -20.16 -17.35 -4.51
N VAL A 171 -19.70 -16.89 -3.35
CA VAL A 171 -18.58 -17.49 -2.60
C VAL A 171 -18.83 -18.98 -2.33
N ASP A 172 -17.78 -19.80 -2.47
CA ASP A 172 -17.86 -21.22 -2.16
C ASP A 172 -17.84 -21.45 -0.64
N PRO A 173 -18.88 -22.08 -0.05
CA PRO A 173 -18.96 -22.21 1.40
C PRO A 173 -17.96 -23.22 2.00
N ARG A 174 -17.39 -24.10 1.19
CA ARG A 174 -16.40 -25.11 1.63
C ARG A 174 -14.98 -24.62 1.48
N ARG A 175 -14.72 -23.74 0.48
CA ARG A 175 -13.39 -23.19 0.17
C ARG A 175 -13.44 -21.67 -0.03
N PRO A 176 -13.98 -20.90 0.94
CA PRO A 176 -14.22 -19.45 0.73
C PRO A 176 -12.93 -18.68 0.50
N GLY A 177 -11.87 -18.98 1.23
CA GLY A 177 -10.56 -18.34 1.06
C GLY A 177 -9.94 -18.60 -0.30
N ASP A 178 -10.00 -19.84 -0.78
CA ASP A 178 -9.46 -20.20 -2.10
C ASP A 178 -10.30 -19.56 -3.21
N PHE A 179 -11.63 -19.54 -3.06
CA PHE A 179 -12.53 -18.92 -4.02
C PHE A 179 -12.27 -17.41 -4.16
N ASN A 180 -12.12 -16.70 -3.04
CA ASN A 180 -11.79 -15.28 -3.04
C ASN A 180 -10.42 -15.03 -3.71
N GLN A 181 -9.40 -15.80 -3.35
CA GLN A 181 -8.08 -15.70 -3.97
C GLN A 181 -8.13 -16.01 -5.47
N ALA A 182 -8.94 -16.98 -5.89
CA ALA A 182 -9.13 -17.34 -7.29
C ALA A 182 -9.77 -16.21 -8.11
N LEU A 183 -10.80 -15.53 -7.58
CA LEU A 183 -11.40 -14.36 -8.23
C LEU A 183 -10.39 -13.20 -8.37
N MET A 184 -9.64 -12.91 -7.32
CA MET A 184 -8.59 -11.88 -7.36
C MET A 184 -7.49 -12.24 -8.37
N GLU A 185 -7.06 -13.50 -8.41
CA GLU A 185 -6.06 -14.00 -9.36
C GLU A 185 -6.55 -13.89 -10.80
N LEU A 186 -7.79 -14.35 -11.07
CA LEU A 186 -8.45 -14.25 -12.36
C LEU A 186 -8.49 -12.79 -12.84
N GLY A 187 -8.93 -11.87 -11.97
CA GLY A 187 -9.02 -10.46 -12.29
C GLY A 187 -7.67 -9.81 -12.54
N SER A 188 -6.62 -10.24 -11.84
CA SER A 188 -5.27 -9.67 -11.99
C SER A 188 -4.49 -10.22 -13.19
N ARG A 189 -4.83 -11.40 -13.72
CA ARG A 189 -4.07 -12.09 -14.76
C ARG A 189 -4.81 -12.25 -16.10
N LEU A 190 -6.10 -12.53 -16.06
CA LEU A 190 -6.89 -12.85 -17.25
C LEU A 190 -7.96 -11.80 -17.55
N CYS A 191 -8.80 -11.47 -16.58
CA CYS A 191 -9.87 -10.48 -16.76
C CYS A 191 -9.31 -9.06 -16.61
N LEU A 192 -8.34 -8.68 -17.44
CA LEU A 192 -7.66 -7.38 -17.37
C LEU A 192 -8.59 -6.21 -17.71
N PRO A 193 -8.31 -4.98 -17.22
CA PRO A 193 -9.11 -3.79 -17.54
C PRO A 193 -9.20 -3.55 -19.05
N ARG A 194 -8.08 -3.59 -19.74
CA ARG A 194 -7.96 -3.52 -21.20
C ARG A 194 -7.49 -4.86 -21.74
N ARG A 195 -8.00 -5.26 -22.91
CA ARG A 195 -7.64 -6.53 -23.59
C ARG A 195 -7.68 -7.75 -22.65
N PRO A 196 -8.86 -8.12 -22.11
CA PRO A 196 -8.99 -9.31 -21.28
C PRO A 196 -8.67 -10.56 -22.11
N ARG A 197 -8.00 -11.53 -21.50
CA ARG A 197 -7.57 -12.80 -22.11
C ARG A 197 -8.68 -13.84 -22.00
N CYS A 198 -9.80 -13.59 -22.68
CA CYS A 198 -11.02 -14.39 -22.52
C CYS A 198 -10.85 -15.84 -22.95
N GLY A 199 -10.07 -16.14 -24.01
CA GLY A 199 -9.83 -17.51 -24.48
C GLY A 199 -9.09 -18.41 -23.48
N GLU A 200 -8.38 -17.83 -22.49
CA GLU A 200 -7.71 -18.56 -21.40
C GLU A 200 -8.56 -18.60 -20.11
N CYS A 201 -9.72 -17.90 -20.11
CA CYS A 201 -10.52 -17.73 -18.91
C CYS A 201 -11.36 -18.98 -18.61
N PRO A 202 -11.27 -19.57 -17.42
CA PRO A 202 -12.07 -20.75 -17.06
C PRO A 202 -13.58 -20.48 -17.07
N LEU A 203 -13.96 -19.20 -17.01
CA LEU A 203 -15.36 -18.75 -16.98
C LEU A 203 -15.85 -18.24 -18.35
N GLU A 204 -15.08 -18.36 -19.44
CA GLU A 204 -15.43 -17.81 -20.76
C GLU A 204 -16.84 -18.17 -21.18
N LYS A 205 -17.18 -19.48 -21.17
CA LYS A 205 -18.48 -19.99 -21.60
C LYS A 205 -19.65 -19.54 -20.69
N LEU A 206 -19.36 -19.13 -19.45
CA LEU A 206 -20.36 -18.64 -18.49
C LEU A 206 -20.44 -17.11 -18.44
N CYS A 207 -19.49 -16.41 -19.08
CA CYS A 207 -19.40 -14.95 -19.02
C CYS A 207 -20.42 -14.28 -19.95
N ALA A 208 -21.39 -13.57 -19.36
CA ALA A 208 -22.43 -12.90 -20.14
C ALA A 208 -21.88 -11.71 -20.98
N ALA A 209 -20.85 -11.00 -20.50
CA ALA A 209 -20.20 -9.96 -21.29
C ALA A 209 -19.49 -10.52 -22.51
N ARG A 210 -18.78 -11.65 -22.38
CA ARG A 210 -18.09 -12.33 -23.48
C ARG A 210 -19.06 -12.83 -24.53
N ARG A 211 -20.15 -13.45 -24.13
CA ARG A 211 -21.20 -13.91 -25.07
C ARG A 211 -21.84 -12.77 -25.85
N ALA A 212 -21.88 -11.58 -25.27
CA ALA A 212 -22.42 -10.39 -25.88
C ALA A 212 -21.37 -9.52 -26.62
N GLY A 213 -20.09 -9.89 -26.62
CA GLY A 213 -19.01 -9.14 -27.25
C GLY A 213 -18.70 -7.78 -26.62
N VAL A 214 -19.08 -7.56 -25.33
CA VAL A 214 -18.96 -6.25 -24.65
C VAL A 214 -17.95 -6.24 -23.50
N GLU A 215 -17.13 -7.27 -23.37
CA GLU A 215 -16.18 -7.42 -22.26
C GLU A 215 -15.11 -6.33 -22.19
N GLN A 216 -14.85 -5.63 -23.31
CA GLN A 216 -13.92 -4.51 -23.31
C GLN A 216 -14.58 -3.16 -22.97
N GLN A 217 -15.90 -3.10 -23.03
CA GLN A 217 -16.67 -1.85 -22.85
C GLN A 217 -17.13 -1.68 -21.41
N ILE A 218 -17.39 -2.79 -20.68
CA ILE A 218 -17.90 -2.76 -19.30
C ILE A 218 -16.85 -3.21 -18.30
N GLY A 219 -17.03 -2.81 -17.03
CA GLY A 219 -16.09 -3.13 -15.96
C GLY A 219 -14.76 -2.37 -16.04
N VAL A 220 -14.71 -1.28 -16.82
CA VAL A 220 -13.53 -0.43 -16.98
C VAL A 220 -13.67 0.79 -16.07
N HIS A 221 -12.63 1.09 -15.29
CA HIS A 221 -12.61 2.32 -14.50
C HIS A 221 -12.49 3.55 -15.42
N ARG A 222 -13.26 4.60 -15.16
CA ARG A 222 -13.07 5.90 -15.78
C ARG A 222 -11.65 6.42 -15.51
N GLN A 223 -11.14 7.21 -16.46
CA GLN A 223 -9.79 7.78 -16.37
C GLN A 223 -9.55 8.49 -15.03
N LYS A 224 -8.36 8.30 -14.46
CA LYS A 224 -7.92 9.01 -13.27
C LYS A 224 -7.90 10.52 -13.55
N ARG A 225 -8.45 11.32 -12.65
CA ARG A 225 -8.26 12.78 -12.66
C ARG A 225 -6.76 13.09 -12.65
N ALA A 226 -6.38 14.16 -13.36
CA ALA A 226 -5.02 14.67 -13.30
C ALA A 226 -4.63 14.96 -11.84
N ARG A 227 -3.42 14.57 -11.49
CA ARG A 227 -2.90 14.82 -10.13
C ARG A 227 -2.37 16.25 -10.07
N PRO A 228 -2.70 17.02 -9.02
CA PRO A 228 -2.13 18.34 -8.86
C PRO A 228 -0.62 18.23 -8.59
N THR A 229 0.16 19.10 -9.21
CA THR A 229 1.59 19.24 -8.93
C THR A 229 1.81 20.23 -7.78
N VAL A 230 2.64 19.87 -6.83
CA VAL A 230 3.04 20.73 -5.71
C VAL A 230 4.55 20.88 -5.70
N THR A 231 5.02 22.12 -5.75
CA THR A 231 6.45 22.43 -5.61
C THR A 231 6.84 22.44 -4.14
N LEU A 232 7.93 21.75 -3.80
CA LEU A 232 8.57 21.76 -2.49
C LEU A 232 10.03 22.15 -2.65
N SER A 233 10.46 23.23 -1.95
CA SER A 233 11.87 23.59 -1.80
C SER A 233 12.44 22.87 -0.59
N VAL A 234 13.41 21.98 -0.82
CA VAL A 234 14.05 21.14 0.19
C VAL A 234 15.45 21.68 0.46
N VAL A 235 15.82 21.84 1.74
CA VAL A 235 17.14 22.33 2.13
C VAL A 235 17.92 21.22 2.81
N VAL A 236 19.05 20.83 2.23
CA VAL A 236 20.07 20.00 2.85
C VAL A 236 20.99 20.91 3.64
N ALA A 237 20.69 21.04 4.92
CA ALA A 237 21.47 21.85 5.83
C ALA A 237 22.68 21.04 6.34
N ARG A 238 23.92 21.51 6.13
CA ARG A 238 25.16 20.84 6.54
C ARG A 238 25.88 21.59 7.66
N ARG A 239 26.38 20.81 8.61
CA ARG A 239 27.22 21.30 9.72
C ARG A 239 28.15 20.18 10.19
N GLU A 240 29.45 20.41 10.24
CA GLU A 240 30.43 19.45 10.78
C GLU A 240 30.27 18.03 10.20
N GLY A 241 30.15 17.89 8.86
CA GLY A 241 29.96 16.61 8.19
C GLY A 241 28.61 15.94 8.45
N ARG A 242 27.66 16.63 9.08
CA ARG A 242 26.33 16.13 9.37
C ARG A 242 25.26 16.89 8.60
N VAL A 243 24.14 16.25 8.37
CA VAL A 243 22.93 16.83 7.75
C VAL A 243 21.79 16.91 8.76
N LEU A 244 20.98 17.97 8.65
CA LEU A 244 19.79 18.14 9.47
C LEU A 244 18.63 17.37 8.86
N VAL A 245 18.02 16.49 9.65
CA VAL A 245 16.75 15.84 9.32
C VAL A 245 15.69 16.16 10.37
N MET A 246 14.46 16.27 9.93
CA MET A 246 13.31 16.64 10.74
C MET A 246 12.20 15.61 10.61
N ARG A 247 11.30 15.59 11.58
CA ARG A 247 10.10 14.74 11.54
C ARG A 247 8.91 15.52 12.07
N GLU A 248 7.92 15.71 11.22
CA GLU A 248 6.64 16.31 11.58
C GLU A 248 5.54 15.22 11.64
N PRO A 249 4.58 15.31 12.57
CA PRO A 249 3.51 14.33 12.69
C PRO A 249 2.64 14.30 11.44
N ASP A 250 2.40 15.45 10.83
CA ASP A 250 1.50 15.66 9.70
C ASP A 250 2.22 16.26 8.48
N GLY A 251 1.50 16.52 7.40
CA GLY A 251 2.03 17.16 6.19
C GLY A 251 2.44 16.18 5.09
N TYR A 252 3.31 16.62 4.18
CA TYR A 252 3.71 15.89 2.97
C TYR A 252 4.46 14.59 3.27
N PHE A 253 5.25 14.57 4.33
CA PHE A 253 6.06 13.42 4.74
C PHE A 253 5.46 12.67 5.95
N SER A 254 4.40 13.19 6.56
CA SER A 254 3.56 12.56 7.60
C SER A 254 4.30 11.64 8.57
N GLY A 255 5.07 12.21 9.50
CA GLY A 255 5.78 11.49 10.55
C GLY A 255 6.94 10.61 10.07
N LEU A 256 7.42 10.78 8.85
CA LEU A 256 8.68 10.26 8.36
C LEU A 256 9.78 11.30 8.59
N TRP A 257 11.02 10.82 8.67
CA TRP A 257 12.17 11.70 8.67
C TRP A 257 12.42 12.23 7.25
N HIS A 258 12.70 13.51 7.15
CA HIS A 258 12.93 14.23 5.89
C HIS A 258 13.88 15.39 6.10
N PHE A 259 14.46 15.90 5.03
CA PHE A 259 15.17 17.18 5.07
C PHE A 259 14.17 18.33 5.28
N PRO A 260 14.59 19.46 5.90
CA PRO A 260 13.78 20.67 5.99
C PRO A 260 13.21 21.06 4.63
N PHE A 261 11.93 21.46 4.58
CA PHE A 261 11.29 21.88 3.35
C PHE A 261 10.30 23.02 3.56
N ALA A 262 10.01 23.75 2.48
CA ALA A 262 8.95 24.74 2.39
C ALA A 262 8.10 24.50 1.14
N LYS A 263 6.79 24.83 1.20
CA LYS A 263 5.91 24.81 0.04
C LYS A 263 6.22 25.97 -0.89
N GLY A 264 6.26 25.70 -2.21
CA GLY A 264 6.57 26.68 -3.25
C GLY A 264 8.08 27.00 -3.33
N ALA A 265 8.40 28.15 -3.93
CA ALA A 265 9.77 28.60 -4.16
C ALA A 265 10.39 29.41 -2.99
N ARG A 266 9.80 29.36 -1.80
CA ARG A 266 10.22 30.19 -0.64
C ARG A 266 11.44 29.63 0.10
N VAL A 267 12.48 29.26 -0.63
CA VAL A 267 13.69 28.65 -0.05
C VAL A 267 14.46 29.60 0.85
N ASN A 268 14.53 30.91 0.53
CA ASN A 268 15.27 31.89 1.33
C ASN A 268 14.70 32.08 2.74
N GLY A 269 13.36 32.02 2.90
CA GLY A 269 12.72 32.05 4.19
C GLY A 269 13.05 30.82 5.04
N LEU A 270 13.04 29.65 4.44
CA LEU A 270 13.43 28.40 5.09
C LEU A 270 14.91 28.42 5.48
N ALA A 271 15.81 28.84 4.57
CA ALA A 271 17.24 28.94 4.87
C ALA A 271 17.53 29.87 6.04
N ARG A 272 16.90 31.05 6.07
CA ARG A 272 17.01 32.01 7.22
C ARG A 272 16.51 31.41 8.52
N SER A 273 15.38 30.66 8.49
CA SER A 273 14.86 30.01 9.71
C SER A 273 15.79 28.93 10.25
N LEU A 274 16.66 28.39 9.41
CA LEU A 274 17.69 27.41 9.75
C LEU A 274 19.01 28.07 10.14
N GLY A 275 19.11 29.40 10.06
CA GLY A 275 20.35 30.15 10.34
C GLY A 275 21.42 30.00 9.26
N ALA A 276 21.03 29.69 8.03
CA ALA A 276 21.93 29.53 6.90
C ALA A 276 22.30 30.88 6.28
N ASN A 277 23.59 31.08 5.98
CA ASN A 277 24.11 32.31 5.38
C ASN A 277 24.12 32.30 3.83
N GLY A 278 23.80 31.18 3.21
CA GLY A 278 23.70 31.01 1.75
C GLY A 278 23.11 29.69 1.37
N ILE A 279 22.58 29.64 0.17
CA ILE A 279 22.02 28.40 -0.41
C ILE A 279 22.54 28.22 -1.85
N ARG A 280 22.82 27.00 -2.23
CA ARG A 280 23.20 26.60 -3.57
C ARG A 280 22.19 25.60 -4.13
N PRO A 281 21.65 25.75 -5.34
CA PRO A 281 20.82 24.75 -5.96
C PRO A 281 21.63 23.47 -6.21
N LEU A 282 21.09 22.31 -5.87
CA LEU A 282 21.72 21.01 -6.10
C LEU A 282 21.04 20.25 -7.24
N VAL A 283 19.74 19.98 -7.11
CA VAL A 283 19.03 19.16 -8.06
C VAL A 283 17.53 19.46 -8.03
N ARG A 284 16.86 19.20 -9.15
CA ARG A 284 15.39 19.23 -9.28
C ARG A 284 14.90 17.91 -9.84
N PHE A 285 13.83 17.35 -9.25
CA PHE A 285 13.19 16.15 -9.77
C PHE A 285 11.73 16.06 -9.33
N THR A 286 10.94 15.33 -10.12
CA THR A 286 9.55 15.02 -9.77
C THR A 286 9.46 13.70 -9.01
N HIS A 287 8.70 13.69 -7.92
CA HIS A 287 8.37 12.49 -7.17
C HIS A 287 6.86 12.28 -7.17
N GLN A 288 6.41 11.19 -7.79
CA GLN A 288 5.00 10.86 -7.90
C GLN A 288 4.48 10.22 -6.62
N THR A 289 3.41 10.78 -6.07
CA THR A 289 2.62 10.16 -5.01
C THR A 289 1.25 9.78 -5.55
N THR A 290 0.44 9.10 -4.75
CA THR A 290 -0.92 8.73 -5.16
C THR A 290 -1.83 9.93 -5.37
N MET A 291 -1.67 10.96 -4.54
CA MET A 291 -2.58 12.10 -4.49
C MET A 291 -2.09 13.29 -5.32
N ARG A 292 -0.78 13.39 -5.55
CA ARG A 292 -0.14 14.54 -6.19
C ARG A 292 1.24 14.23 -6.71
N ASP A 293 1.74 15.01 -7.64
CA ASP A 293 3.12 14.98 -8.08
C ASP A 293 3.88 16.07 -7.31
N LEU A 294 5.02 15.73 -6.71
CA LEU A 294 5.88 16.66 -5.97
C LEU A 294 7.03 17.10 -6.88
N ASP A 295 7.08 18.38 -7.23
CA ASP A 295 8.24 19.02 -7.87
C ASP A 295 9.21 19.42 -6.75
N LEU A 296 10.25 18.61 -6.54
CA LEU A 296 11.24 18.79 -5.48
C LEU A 296 12.42 19.60 -6.03
N ARG A 297 12.65 20.77 -5.44
CA ARG A 297 13.81 21.63 -5.69
C ARG A 297 14.73 21.55 -4.49
N VAL A 298 15.87 20.90 -4.65
CA VAL A 298 16.80 20.61 -3.56
C VAL A 298 17.92 21.63 -3.59
N TYR A 299 18.20 22.21 -2.45
CA TYR A 299 19.24 23.20 -2.22
C TYR A 299 20.15 22.74 -1.09
N GLU A 300 21.41 23.08 -1.15
CA GLU A 300 22.36 22.90 -0.08
C GLU A 300 22.55 24.21 0.69
N ALA A 301 22.70 24.11 1.99
CA ALA A 301 22.96 25.26 2.86
C ALA A 301 24.10 24.94 3.81
N HIS A 302 25.05 25.89 3.91
CA HIS A 302 26.22 25.82 4.77
C HIS A 302 26.16 26.88 5.88
N SER A 303 27.08 26.80 6.83
CA SER A 303 27.25 27.78 7.91
C SER A 303 26.00 28.02 8.74
N ILE A 304 25.39 26.95 9.22
CA ILE A 304 24.17 27.00 10.02
C ILE A 304 24.51 27.36 11.44
N ARG A 305 24.09 28.56 11.90
CA ARG A 305 24.13 28.98 13.30
C ARG A 305 23.02 28.26 14.09
N ASN A 306 23.20 28.09 15.40
CA ASN A 306 22.28 27.38 16.28
C ASN A 306 20.82 27.79 16.07
N GLY A 307 19.97 26.87 15.65
CA GLY A 307 18.55 27.10 15.54
C GLY A 307 17.90 26.09 14.57
N GLY A 308 17.37 24.99 15.07
CA GLY A 308 16.35 24.20 14.35
C GLY A 308 14.97 24.70 14.80
N PRO A 309 13.91 24.52 14.01
CA PRO A 309 12.58 24.95 14.40
C PRO A 309 12.12 24.23 15.67
N ALA A 310 11.69 25.03 16.66
CA ALA A 310 11.30 24.59 18.00
C ALA A 310 10.09 23.62 18.06
N ARG A 311 9.46 23.29 16.92
CA ARG A 311 8.20 22.53 16.86
C ARG A 311 8.28 21.13 16.26
N ALA A 312 9.41 20.71 15.69
CA ALA A 312 9.57 19.39 15.08
C ALA A 312 10.73 18.63 15.72
N ALA A 313 10.63 17.30 15.81
CA ALA A 313 11.79 16.52 16.18
C ALA A 313 12.87 16.72 15.10
N ALA A 314 14.02 17.26 15.50
CA ALA A 314 15.15 17.54 14.62
C ALA A 314 16.39 16.76 15.08
N ARG A 315 17.23 16.31 14.12
CA ARG A 315 18.49 15.62 14.41
C ARG A 315 19.56 15.98 13.41
N TRP A 316 20.76 16.21 13.90
CA TRP A 316 21.98 16.25 13.12
C TRP A 316 22.59 14.85 13.07
N MET A 317 22.87 14.34 11.88
CA MET A 317 23.42 13.00 11.72
C MET A 317 24.23 12.89 10.43
N ARG A 318 25.09 11.89 10.32
CA ARG A 318 25.83 11.63 9.10
C ARG A 318 24.88 11.20 7.98
N LEU A 319 25.22 11.51 6.72
CA LEU A 319 24.37 11.24 5.56
C LEU A 319 24.00 9.75 5.44
N GLU A 320 24.99 8.87 5.57
CA GLU A 320 24.82 7.43 5.50
C GLU A 320 23.90 6.83 6.59
N GLN A 321 23.68 7.58 7.67
CA GLN A 321 22.78 7.15 8.76
C GLN A 321 21.32 7.53 8.51
N VAL A 322 21.05 8.43 7.56
CA VAL A 322 19.68 8.92 7.30
C VAL A 322 18.78 7.79 6.85
N GLU A 323 19.26 6.87 6.03
CA GLU A 323 18.48 5.71 5.57
C GLU A 323 18.14 4.70 6.67
N GLN A 324 18.87 4.74 7.80
CA GLN A 324 18.55 3.92 8.97
C GLN A 324 17.30 4.41 9.71
N LEU A 325 16.82 5.60 9.40
CA LEU A 325 15.55 6.14 9.91
C LEU A 325 14.36 5.67 9.05
N GLY A 326 13.15 5.92 9.53
CA GLY A 326 11.93 5.78 8.74
C GLY A 326 11.77 6.92 7.74
N VAL A 327 12.48 6.88 6.61
CA VAL A 327 12.45 7.92 5.57
C VAL A 327 11.58 7.53 4.38
N GLY A 328 11.01 8.54 3.72
CA GLY A 328 10.23 8.36 2.49
C GLY A 328 11.11 8.16 1.24
N ALA A 329 10.50 7.70 0.14
CA ALA A 329 11.21 7.49 -1.13
C ALA A 329 11.81 8.79 -1.70
N ALA A 330 11.13 9.93 -1.51
CA ALA A 330 11.66 11.23 -1.90
C ALA A 330 12.96 11.58 -1.16
N THR A 331 12.99 11.39 0.17
CA THR A 331 14.17 11.63 1.00
C THR A 331 15.33 10.71 0.63
N ARG A 332 15.04 9.42 0.40
CA ARG A 332 16.07 8.47 -0.09
C ARG A 332 16.69 8.88 -1.42
N LYS A 333 15.86 9.37 -2.34
CA LYS A 333 16.37 9.85 -3.62
C LYS A 333 17.31 11.04 -3.44
N VAL A 334 17.03 11.93 -2.49
CA VAL A 334 17.95 13.04 -2.14
C VAL A 334 19.25 12.50 -1.53
N VAL A 335 19.17 11.56 -0.59
CA VAL A 335 20.38 10.92 0.02
C VAL A 335 21.26 10.30 -1.05
N ALA A 336 20.70 9.45 -1.91
CA ALA A 336 21.44 8.79 -2.97
C ALA A 336 22.10 9.78 -3.95
N LEU A 337 21.46 10.90 -4.25
CA LEU A 337 22.04 11.95 -5.10
C LEU A 337 23.21 12.65 -4.41
N LEU A 338 23.15 12.87 -3.09
CA LEU A 338 24.22 13.48 -2.31
C LEU A 338 25.42 12.53 -2.20
N GLU A 339 25.20 11.24 -1.89
CA GLU A 339 26.25 10.22 -1.82
C GLU A 339 26.99 10.08 -3.15
N ASN A 340 26.26 10.09 -4.28
CA ASN A 340 26.86 10.06 -5.60
C ASN A 340 27.65 11.32 -5.98
N ALA A 341 27.31 12.47 -5.40
CA ALA A 341 28.06 13.71 -5.59
C ALA A 341 29.37 13.68 -4.78
N GLU A 342 29.30 13.26 -3.51
CA GLU A 342 30.48 13.12 -2.62
C GLU A 342 31.48 12.06 -3.12
N ALA A 343 31.01 11.00 -3.80
CA ALA A 343 31.90 9.97 -4.38
C ALA A 343 32.66 10.44 -5.64
N LYS A 344 32.32 11.63 -6.17
CA LYS A 344 32.96 12.20 -7.38
C LYS A 344 33.90 13.35 -7.07
N GLU A 345 33.89 13.85 -5.83
CA GLU A 345 34.86 14.81 -5.30
C GLU A 345 36.02 14.07 -4.62
#